data_280a75c875c9426ef15dd545563ba6fc
#
_entry.id   280a75c875c9426ef15dd545563ba6fc
#
_cell.length_a   1.000
_cell.length_b   1.000
_cell.length_c   1.000
_cell.angle_alpha   90.00
_cell.angle_beta   90.00
_cell.angle_gamma   90.00
#
_symmetry.space_group_name_H-M   'P 1'
#
loop_
_entity.id
_entity.type
_entity.pdbx_description
1 polymer ?
#
loop_
_entity_poly.entity_id
_entity_poly.type
_entity_poly.pdbx_seq_one_letter_code
_entity_poly.pdbx_strand_id
1 'polypeptide(L)'
;MSRNYYAPTGGLPPQTQLLTDRAMFTEAYAVIPKGTFSDIVTSFLPFWDKTRLWIIARPLSGFAETFSQYIMEVQPGGGSDRTELDDGAQGVLFVVEGEITVTLAGQNHVLTEGGYAYLPPKSGWTLRNNSGAVARFHWVRKAYEYVDGLDVPEPLFLNEKNIAPTPMPDTNGAWATTRFVDPNDLRHDMHVTVVTFEPGGVIPFAETHVMEHGLYVLEGKAVYRLNQDWVEVEAGDFMWLRAFCPQACYAGGPGKFRYLLYKDVNRHMKLAR
;
A
#
# COMPACT_ATOMS: atom_id res chain seq x y z
N MET A 1 -21.00 20.31 6.95
CA MET A 1 -19.99 21.23 6.41
C MET A 1 -19.95 21.05 4.91
N SER A 2 -20.00 22.15 4.14
CA SER A 2 -19.82 22.08 2.69
C SER A 2 -18.39 21.54 2.40
N ARG A 3 -18.29 20.40 1.77
CA ARG A 3 -17.01 19.84 1.31
C ARG A 3 -16.60 20.59 0.05
N ASN A 4 -15.63 21.47 0.16
CA ASN A 4 -15.12 22.23 -0.96
C ASN A 4 -13.71 21.76 -1.28
N TYR A 5 -13.54 21.26 -2.49
CA TYR A 5 -12.24 20.79 -2.99
C TYR A 5 -11.14 21.88 -2.92
N TYR A 6 -11.52 23.16 -3.11
CA TYR A 6 -10.60 24.29 -3.05
C TYR A 6 -10.42 24.91 -1.65
N ALA A 7 -10.98 24.27 -0.63
CA ALA A 7 -10.80 24.69 0.77
C ALA A 7 -10.32 23.51 1.61
N PRO A 8 -9.11 23.00 1.37
CA PRO A 8 -8.55 21.89 2.15
C PRO A 8 -8.37 22.31 3.62
N THR A 9 -8.42 21.35 4.54
CA THR A 9 -8.39 21.58 5.99
C THR A 9 -7.16 22.37 6.45
N GLY A 10 -6.01 22.13 5.84
CA GLY A 10 -4.74 22.83 6.12
C GLY A 10 -4.54 24.13 5.34
N GLY A 11 -5.54 24.55 4.55
CA GLY A 11 -5.39 25.66 3.60
C GLY A 11 -4.63 25.24 2.33
N LEU A 12 -4.44 26.19 1.41
CA LEU A 12 -3.64 25.93 0.22
C LEU A 12 -2.14 25.91 0.60
N PRO A 13 -1.40 24.87 0.25
CA PRO A 13 0.04 24.85 0.49
C PRO A 13 0.74 25.92 -0.37
N PRO A 14 1.91 26.42 0.04
CA PRO A 14 2.72 27.27 -0.83
C PRO A 14 2.98 26.57 -2.16
N GLN A 15 2.98 27.34 -3.24
CA GLN A 15 3.17 26.82 -4.60
C GLN A 15 4.45 25.97 -4.73
N THR A 16 5.50 26.33 -4.00
CA THR A 16 6.78 25.60 -3.99
C THR A 16 6.67 24.21 -3.36
N GLN A 17 5.66 23.97 -2.52
CA GLN A 17 5.43 22.63 -1.94
C GLN A 17 4.62 21.71 -2.88
N LEU A 18 3.98 22.25 -3.92
CA LEU A 18 3.29 21.47 -4.94
C LEU A 18 4.25 21.03 -6.06
N LEU A 19 5.39 21.70 -6.18
CA LEU A 19 6.40 21.36 -7.16
C LEU A 19 7.30 20.25 -6.62
N THR A 20 7.28 19.14 -7.29
CA THR A 20 8.12 17.98 -6.96
C THR A 20 8.93 17.61 -8.18
N ASP A 21 10.17 18.05 -8.21
CA ASP A 21 11.16 17.78 -9.27
C ASP A 21 11.52 16.29 -9.39
N ARG A 22 11.21 15.49 -8.35
CA ARG A 22 11.41 14.04 -8.35
C ARG A 22 10.22 13.25 -8.92
N ALA A 23 9.10 13.91 -9.26
CA ALA A 23 7.94 13.24 -9.85
C ALA A 23 8.29 12.72 -11.25
N MET A 24 8.10 11.44 -11.49
CA MET A 24 8.41 10.79 -12.76
C MET A 24 7.25 9.90 -13.18
N PHE A 25 6.87 10.00 -14.45
CA PHE A 25 5.83 9.15 -15.04
C PHE A 25 6.34 8.66 -16.39
N THR A 26 6.58 7.37 -16.46
CA THR A 26 7.07 6.68 -17.67
C THR A 26 6.18 5.48 -17.99
N GLU A 27 6.42 4.82 -19.10
CA GLU A 27 5.71 3.57 -19.45
C GLU A 27 6.12 2.38 -18.55
N ALA A 28 7.28 2.45 -17.90
CA ALA A 28 7.84 1.36 -17.12
C ALA A 28 7.64 1.54 -15.60
N TYR A 29 7.56 2.79 -15.14
CA TYR A 29 7.41 3.09 -13.72
C TYR A 29 6.87 4.50 -13.50
N ALA A 30 6.35 4.74 -12.29
CA ALA A 30 6.04 6.07 -11.79
C ALA A 30 6.67 6.29 -10.41
N VAL A 31 7.08 7.54 -10.14
CA VAL A 31 7.48 8.00 -8.81
C VAL A 31 6.61 9.19 -8.45
N ILE A 32 5.88 9.08 -7.35
CA ILE A 32 5.03 10.14 -6.81
C ILE A 32 5.59 10.55 -5.45
N PRO A 33 6.33 11.68 -5.39
CA PRO A 33 6.90 12.17 -4.14
C PRO A 33 5.83 12.58 -3.13
N LYS A 34 6.14 12.46 -1.84
CA LYS A 34 5.23 12.82 -0.72
C LYS A 34 4.62 14.21 -0.84
N GLY A 35 5.33 15.17 -1.41
CA GLY A 35 4.82 16.54 -1.61
C GLY A 35 3.62 16.63 -2.56
N THR A 36 3.37 15.59 -3.37
CA THR A 36 2.20 15.50 -4.23
C THR A 36 0.92 15.20 -3.43
N PHE A 37 1.05 14.53 -2.28
CA PHE A 37 -0.08 14.12 -1.43
C PHE A 37 -0.46 15.24 -0.45
N SER A 38 -0.73 16.42 -0.98
CA SER A 38 -1.20 17.58 -0.21
C SER A 38 -2.72 17.56 -0.01
N ASP A 39 -3.22 18.39 0.88
CA ASP A 39 -4.65 18.47 1.19
C ASP A 39 -5.53 18.78 -0.04
N ILE A 40 -5.01 19.47 -1.02
CA ILE A 40 -5.75 19.85 -2.22
C ILE A 40 -6.13 18.65 -3.11
N VAL A 41 -5.39 17.54 -3.02
CA VAL A 41 -5.66 16.33 -3.81
C VAL A 41 -6.42 15.25 -3.04
N THR A 42 -6.95 15.58 -1.86
CA THR A 42 -7.77 14.63 -1.10
C THR A 42 -9.10 14.36 -1.80
N SER A 43 -9.58 13.14 -1.60
CA SER A 43 -10.87 12.65 -2.08
C SER A 43 -11.73 12.16 -0.92
N PHE A 44 -13.01 11.89 -1.23
CA PHE A 44 -13.97 11.33 -0.28
C PHE A 44 -14.65 10.13 -0.93
N LEU A 45 -14.88 9.09 -0.13
CA LEU A 45 -15.63 7.91 -0.57
C LEU A 45 -17.10 8.01 -0.11
N PRO A 46 -18.04 7.47 -0.91
CA PRO A 46 -19.42 7.31 -0.49
C PRO A 46 -19.50 6.47 0.80
N PHE A 47 -20.39 6.82 1.71
CA PHE A 47 -20.65 6.10 2.98
C PHE A 47 -19.51 6.12 4.00
N TRP A 48 -18.44 6.91 3.76
CA TRP A 48 -17.38 7.12 4.71
C TRP A 48 -17.55 8.47 5.41
N ASP A 49 -17.74 8.44 6.73
CA ASP A 49 -17.92 9.62 7.56
C ASP A 49 -16.58 10.08 8.15
N LYS A 50 -16.38 11.40 8.27
CA LYS A 50 -15.17 12.00 8.87
C LYS A 50 -13.87 11.37 8.35
N THR A 51 -13.86 11.01 7.08
CA THR A 51 -12.76 10.31 6.41
C THR A 51 -12.40 11.05 5.14
N ARG A 52 -11.10 11.19 4.89
CA ARG A 52 -10.54 11.63 3.62
C ARG A 52 -9.46 10.68 3.16
N LEU A 53 -9.11 10.71 1.90
CA LEU A 53 -8.11 9.81 1.35
C LEU A 53 -7.33 10.46 0.22
N TRP A 54 -6.15 9.92 -0.03
CA TRP A 54 -5.36 10.16 -1.24
C TRP A 54 -5.37 8.88 -2.06
N ILE A 55 -5.82 8.99 -3.30
CA ILE A 55 -5.75 7.89 -4.27
C ILE A 55 -4.37 7.93 -4.89
N ILE A 56 -3.48 7.02 -4.47
CA ILE A 56 -2.09 7.01 -4.94
C ILE A 56 -1.87 6.08 -6.12
N ALA A 57 -2.73 5.09 -6.31
CA ALA A 57 -2.75 4.21 -7.47
C ALA A 57 -4.18 3.73 -7.77
N ARG A 58 -4.52 3.63 -9.05
CA ARG A 58 -5.76 3.00 -9.54
C ARG A 58 -5.65 2.73 -11.05
N PRO A 59 -6.39 1.75 -11.61
CA PRO A 59 -6.30 1.38 -13.03
C PRO A 59 -6.57 2.52 -14.01
N LEU A 60 -7.31 3.56 -13.62
CA LEU A 60 -7.66 4.69 -14.50
C LEU A 60 -6.63 5.82 -14.50
N SER A 61 -5.51 5.70 -13.81
CA SER A 61 -4.50 6.76 -13.69
C SER A 61 -3.36 6.70 -14.70
N GLY A 62 -3.43 5.74 -15.64
CA GLY A 62 -2.38 5.52 -16.64
C GLY A 62 -1.23 4.64 -16.15
N PHE A 63 -1.29 4.22 -14.91
CA PHE A 63 -0.44 3.21 -14.26
C PHE A 63 -1.29 2.44 -13.22
N ALA A 64 -0.77 1.36 -12.66
CA ALA A 64 -1.47 0.44 -11.77
C ALA A 64 -2.63 -0.29 -12.50
N GLU A 65 -2.30 -1.39 -13.16
CA GLU A 65 -3.25 -2.16 -13.96
C GLU A 65 -4.11 -3.08 -13.10
N THR A 66 -3.54 -3.65 -12.02
CA THR A 66 -4.16 -4.74 -11.27
C THR A 66 -4.75 -4.34 -9.93
N PHE A 67 -4.43 -3.15 -9.40
CA PHE A 67 -4.80 -2.76 -8.05
C PHE A 67 -5.16 -1.28 -7.89
N SER A 68 -5.77 -0.96 -6.76
CA SER A 68 -5.88 0.41 -6.26
C SER A 68 -5.24 0.51 -4.88
N GLN A 69 -4.57 1.61 -4.60
CA GLN A 69 -4.02 1.88 -3.27
C GLN A 69 -4.39 3.29 -2.82
N TYR A 70 -4.88 3.37 -1.59
CA TYR A 70 -5.29 4.62 -0.94
C TYR A 70 -4.51 4.82 0.35
N ILE A 71 -4.18 6.08 0.67
CA ILE A 71 -3.86 6.50 2.03
C ILE A 71 -5.17 7.00 2.63
N MET A 72 -5.64 6.35 3.68
CA MET A 72 -6.87 6.71 4.38
C MET A 72 -6.53 7.49 5.64
N GLU A 73 -7.27 8.58 5.89
CA GLU A 73 -7.20 9.32 7.14
C GLU A 73 -8.60 9.40 7.75
N VAL A 74 -8.76 8.83 8.93
CA VAL A 74 -10.04 8.71 9.63
C VAL A 74 -9.98 9.46 10.94
N GLN A 75 -10.81 10.49 11.09
CA GLN A 75 -10.93 11.27 12.32
C GLN A 75 -11.61 10.46 13.43
N PRO A 76 -11.46 10.85 14.71
CA PRO A 76 -12.19 10.23 15.83
C PRO A 76 -13.70 10.11 15.56
N GLY A 77 -14.24 8.91 15.74
CA GLY A 77 -15.64 8.56 15.46
C GLY A 77 -15.98 8.49 13.97
N GLY A 78 -14.97 8.55 13.07
CA GLY A 78 -15.15 8.37 11.63
C GLY A 78 -15.10 6.91 11.21
N GLY A 79 -15.35 6.65 9.95
CA GLY A 79 -15.32 5.32 9.34
C GLY A 79 -16.51 5.05 8.43
N SER A 80 -16.84 3.78 8.22
CA SER A 80 -17.93 3.37 7.33
C SER A 80 -18.57 2.06 7.78
N ASP A 81 -19.91 1.96 7.63
CA ASP A 81 -20.66 0.71 7.76
C ASP A 81 -20.84 0.00 6.41
N ARG A 82 -20.36 0.63 5.32
CA ARG A 82 -20.35 0.11 3.95
C ARG A 82 -19.00 0.42 3.31
N THR A 83 -17.98 -0.26 3.77
CA THR A 83 -16.57 0.04 3.46
C THR A 83 -16.21 -0.29 2.03
N GLU A 84 -16.58 -1.49 1.57
CA GLU A 84 -16.35 -1.97 0.21
C GLU A 84 -17.69 -2.12 -0.52
N LEU A 85 -17.77 -1.55 -1.70
CA LEU A 85 -18.98 -1.59 -2.53
C LEU A 85 -18.89 -2.59 -3.69
N ASP A 86 -17.70 -3.12 -3.93
CA ASP A 86 -17.45 -4.12 -4.96
C ASP A 86 -17.29 -5.50 -4.30
N ASP A 87 -18.31 -6.33 -4.44
CA ASP A 87 -18.32 -7.69 -3.87
C ASP A 87 -17.22 -8.60 -4.46
N GLY A 88 -16.66 -8.25 -5.60
CA GLY A 88 -15.53 -8.97 -6.21
C GLY A 88 -14.16 -8.53 -5.69
N ALA A 89 -14.10 -7.41 -4.95
CA ALA A 89 -12.83 -6.90 -4.43
C ALA A 89 -12.41 -7.58 -3.14
N GLN A 90 -11.15 -7.88 -3.05
CA GLN A 90 -10.43 -8.16 -1.81
C GLN A 90 -9.65 -6.94 -1.37
N GLY A 91 -9.28 -6.86 -0.11
CA GLY A 91 -8.56 -5.72 0.43
C GLY A 91 -7.48 -6.10 1.44
N VAL A 92 -6.46 -5.27 1.53
CA VAL A 92 -5.51 -5.26 2.63
C VAL A 92 -5.51 -3.90 3.28
N LEU A 93 -5.63 -3.88 4.60
CA LEU A 93 -5.42 -2.69 5.43
C LEU A 93 -4.06 -2.80 6.12
N PHE A 94 -3.29 -1.73 6.12
CA PHE A 94 -2.03 -1.62 6.87
C PHE A 94 -1.98 -0.29 7.62
N VAL A 95 -2.01 -0.36 8.95
CA VAL A 95 -2.07 0.85 9.81
C VAL A 95 -0.68 1.44 9.99
N VAL A 96 -0.55 2.73 9.70
CA VAL A 96 0.72 3.47 9.84
C VAL A 96 0.69 4.47 11.00
N GLU A 97 -0.51 4.86 11.47
CA GLU A 97 -0.67 5.79 12.59
C GLU A 97 -2.02 5.57 13.28
N GLY A 98 -2.03 5.61 14.60
CA GLY A 98 -3.26 5.53 15.39
C GLY A 98 -3.84 4.13 15.46
N GLU A 99 -5.18 4.07 15.55
CA GLU A 99 -5.93 2.84 15.79
C GLU A 99 -7.23 2.84 15.00
N ILE A 100 -7.57 1.71 14.40
CA ILE A 100 -8.87 1.44 13.78
C ILE A 100 -9.46 0.15 14.32
N THR A 101 -10.79 0.09 14.39
CA THR A 101 -11.54 -1.13 14.67
C THR A 101 -12.20 -1.60 13.39
N VAL A 102 -11.87 -2.79 12.94
CA VAL A 102 -12.54 -3.49 11.84
C VAL A 102 -13.52 -4.48 12.45
N THR A 103 -14.79 -4.40 12.05
CA THR A 103 -15.80 -5.39 12.46
C THR A 103 -16.11 -6.30 11.29
N LEU A 104 -15.96 -7.60 11.50
CA LEU A 104 -16.23 -8.64 10.53
C LEU A 104 -17.02 -9.78 11.18
N ALA A 105 -18.12 -10.19 10.56
CA ALA A 105 -19.01 -11.24 11.10
C ALA A 105 -19.40 -11.01 12.58
N GLY A 106 -19.60 -9.76 12.98
CA GLY A 106 -19.94 -9.35 14.35
C GLY A 106 -18.77 -9.36 15.35
N GLN A 107 -17.56 -9.66 14.92
CA GLN A 107 -16.35 -9.62 15.75
C GLN A 107 -15.54 -8.35 15.48
N ASN A 108 -15.07 -7.71 16.55
CA ASN A 108 -14.24 -6.52 16.48
C ASN A 108 -12.76 -6.88 16.53
N HIS A 109 -12.01 -6.38 15.56
CA HIS A 109 -10.56 -6.52 15.47
C HIS A 109 -9.92 -5.13 15.55
N VAL A 110 -9.19 -4.88 16.60
CA VAL A 110 -8.48 -3.61 16.81
C VAL A 110 -7.10 -3.71 16.13
N LEU A 111 -6.83 -2.80 15.22
CA LEU A 111 -5.56 -2.68 14.51
C LEU A 111 -4.88 -1.38 14.93
N THR A 112 -3.71 -1.49 15.49
CA THR A 112 -2.82 -0.38 15.84
C THR A 112 -1.70 -0.25 14.81
N GLU A 113 -0.77 0.65 14.99
CA GLU A 113 0.41 0.80 14.13
C GLU A 113 1.13 -0.53 13.85
N GLY A 114 1.38 -0.82 12.58
CA GLY A 114 1.87 -2.12 12.09
C GLY A 114 0.77 -3.18 11.96
N GLY A 115 -0.49 -2.84 12.30
CA GLY A 115 -1.64 -3.72 12.14
C GLY A 115 -1.95 -4.00 10.68
N TYR A 116 -2.18 -5.25 10.37
CA TYR A 116 -2.49 -5.77 9.05
C TYR A 116 -3.82 -6.52 9.07
N ALA A 117 -4.68 -6.26 8.10
CA ALA A 117 -5.85 -7.09 7.85
C ALA A 117 -5.91 -7.49 6.37
N TYR A 118 -6.12 -8.77 6.09
CA TYR A 118 -6.58 -9.25 4.79
C TYR A 118 -8.09 -9.49 4.85
N LEU A 119 -8.80 -8.91 3.92
CA LEU A 119 -10.26 -8.93 3.81
C LEU A 119 -10.63 -9.55 2.47
N PRO A 120 -11.16 -10.79 2.45
CA PRO A 120 -11.53 -11.48 1.23
C PRO A 120 -12.73 -10.83 0.54
N PRO A 121 -13.01 -11.13 -0.73
CA PRO A 121 -14.21 -10.67 -1.41
C PRO A 121 -15.48 -11.11 -0.66
N LYS A 122 -16.54 -10.31 -0.74
CA LYS A 122 -17.84 -10.54 -0.07
C LYS A 122 -17.80 -10.60 1.46
N SER A 123 -16.73 -10.09 2.08
CA SER A 123 -16.56 -10.20 3.54
C SER A 123 -17.48 -9.27 4.35
N GLY A 124 -18.05 -8.21 3.74
CA GLY A 124 -19.05 -7.36 4.41
C GLY A 124 -18.54 -6.70 5.69
N TRP A 125 -17.27 -6.25 5.69
CA TRP A 125 -16.65 -5.63 6.86
C TRP A 125 -17.05 -4.16 7.04
N THR A 126 -16.92 -3.66 8.28
CA THR A 126 -17.10 -2.25 8.62
C THR A 126 -15.86 -1.73 9.33
N LEU A 127 -15.71 -0.40 9.39
CA LEU A 127 -14.56 0.22 10.04
C LEU A 127 -14.99 1.43 10.86
N ARG A 128 -14.42 1.56 12.07
CA ARG A 128 -14.55 2.75 12.91
C ARG A 128 -13.21 3.12 13.56
N ASN A 129 -12.94 4.40 13.62
CA ASN A 129 -11.92 4.95 14.51
C ASN A 129 -12.58 5.28 15.85
N ASN A 130 -12.48 4.35 16.80
CA ASN A 130 -13.03 4.50 18.15
C ASN A 130 -12.05 5.20 19.12
N SER A 131 -10.85 5.56 18.64
CA SER A 131 -9.84 6.25 19.43
C SER A 131 -10.09 7.77 19.50
N GLY A 132 -9.36 8.45 20.36
CA GLY A 132 -9.39 9.91 20.49
C GLY A 132 -8.44 10.65 19.51
N ALA A 133 -7.70 9.92 18.69
CA ALA A 133 -6.70 10.47 17.76
C ALA A 133 -7.04 10.12 16.31
N VAL A 134 -6.43 10.83 15.37
CA VAL A 134 -6.53 10.50 13.94
C VAL A 134 -5.86 9.14 13.69
N ALA A 135 -6.47 8.35 12.83
CA ALA A 135 -5.88 7.12 12.34
C ALA A 135 -5.54 7.24 10.86
N ARG A 136 -4.38 6.71 10.46
CA ARG A 136 -3.97 6.61 9.06
C ARG A 136 -3.58 5.18 8.72
N PHE A 137 -4.04 4.72 7.54
CA PHE A 137 -3.72 3.38 7.05
C PHE A 137 -3.71 3.36 5.52
N HIS A 138 -2.98 2.41 4.96
CA HIS A 138 -3.07 2.07 3.55
C HIS A 138 -4.22 1.08 3.34
N TRP A 139 -5.01 1.33 2.31
CA TRP A 139 -5.99 0.37 1.81
C TRP A 139 -5.62 0.00 0.38
N VAL A 140 -5.16 -1.25 0.22
CA VAL A 140 -4.85 -1.84 -1.07
C VAL A 140 -6.01 -2.72 -1.48
N ARG A 141 -6.50 -2.55 -2.71
CA ARG A 141 -7.67 -3.26 -3.25
C ARG A 141 -7.34 -3.90 -4.60
N LYS A 142 -7.83 -5.10 -4.81
CA LYS A 142 -7.71 -5.82 -6.08
C LYS A 142 -8.96 -6.67 -6.30
N ALA A 143 -9.44 -6.76 -7.55
CA ALA A 143 -10.43 -7.77 -7.91
C ALA A 143 -9.84 -9.16 -7.68
N TYR A 144 -10.55 -10.01 -6.91
CA TYR A 144 -10.09 -11.37 -6.64
C TYR A 144 -10.33 -12.27 -7.84
N GLU A 145 -9.32 -12.98 -8.29
CA GLU A 145 -9.44 -13.98 -9.33
C GLU A 145 -9.73 -15.36 -8.76
N TYR A 146 -10.95 -15.84 -8.97
CA TYR A 146 -11.34 -17.18 -8.57
C TYR A 146 -10.68 -18.24 -9.46
N VAL A 147 -10.16 -19.29 -8.83
CA VAL A 147 -9.59 -20.46 -9.50
C VAL A 147 -10.39 -21.67 -9.09
N ASP A 148 -10.82 -22.47 -10.07
CA ASP A 148 -11.59 -23.67 -9.82
C ASP A 148 -10.79 -24.66 -8.98
N GLY A 149 -11.39 -25.13 -7.89
CA GLY A 149 -10.75 -26.05 -6.93
C GLY A 149 -9.89 -25.39 -5.86
N LEU A 150 -9.82 -24.05 -5.83
CA LEU A 150 -9.21 -23.32 -4.71
C LEU A 150 -10.28 -22.50 -3.98
N ASP A 151 -10.30 -22.64 -2.65
CA ASP A 151 -11.14 -21.82 -1.80
C ASP A 151 -10.58 -20.39 -1.70
N VAL A 152 -11.47 -19.43 -1.43
CA VAL A 152 -11.08 -18.07 -1.09
C VAL A 152 -10.36 -18.10 0.26
N PRO A 153 -9.24 -17.37 0.44
CA PRO A 153 -8.56 -17.33 1.73
C PRO A 153 -9.45 -16.77 2.83
N GLU A 154 -9.25 -17.26 4.04
CA GLU A 154 -9.91 -16.69 5.23
C GLU A 154 -9.37 -15.28 5.56
N PRO A 155 -10.18 -14.43 6.21
CA PRO A 155 -9.71 -13.14 6.68
C PRO A 155 -8.58 -13.30 7.71
N LEU A 156 -7.60 -12.40 7.66
CA LEU A 156 -6.46 -12.39 8.58
C LEU A 156 -6.38 -11.05 9.30
N PHE A 157 -6.06 -11.10 10.60
CA PHE A 157 -5.80 -9.93 11.43
C PHE A 157 -4.49 -10.16 12.19
N LEU A 158 -3.45 -9.41 11.83
CA LEU A 158 -2.08 -9.60 12.29
C LEU A 158 -1.46 -8.25 12.70
N ASN A 159 -0.27 -8.31 13.30
CA ASN A 159 0.56 -7.11 13.47
C ASN A 159 2.00 -7.47 13.07
N GLU A 160 2.67 -6.61 12.32
CA GLU A 160 4.05 -6.84 11.84
C GLU A 160 5.04 -7.10 12.97
N LYS A 161 4.81 -6.52 14.16
CA LYS A 161 5.65 -6.70 15.35
C LYS A 161 5.71 -8.15 15.84
N ASN A 162 4.70 -8.96 15.46
CA ASN A 162 4.59 -10.36 15.86
C ASN A 162 5.07 -11.33 14.77
N ILE A 163 5.61 -10.82 13.65
CA ILE A 163 6.05 -11.63 12.52
C ILE A 163 7.55 -11.44 12.33
N ALA A 164 8.30 -12.54 12.44
CA ALA A 164 9.73 -12.50 12.16
C ALA A 164 9.99 -12.21 10.68
N PRO A 165 10.77 -11.19 10.33
CA PRO A 165 11.16 -10.96 8.94
C PRO A 165 11.97 -12.12 8.41
N THR A 166 11.76 -12.50 7.17
CA THR A 166 12.54 -13.52 6.46
C THR A 166 13.71 -12.84 5.75
N PRO A 167 14.96 -13.07 6.17
CA PRO A 167 16.13 -12.54 5.48
C PRO A 167 16.22 -13.07 4.04
N MET A 168 16.65 -12.22 3.12
CA MET A 168 16.98 -12.67 1.77
C MET A 168 18.28 -13.49 1.80
N PRO A 169 18.36 -14.61 1.05
CA PRO A 169 19.56 -15.42 0.97
C PRO A 169 20.79 -14.59 0.59
N ASP A 170 21.95 -14.95 1.13
CA ASP A 170 23.26 -14.38 0.83
C ASP A 170 23.42 -12.87 1.11
N THR A 171 22.52 -12.27 1.91
CA THR A 171 22.56 -10.82 2.24
C THR A 171 23.06 -10.53 3.66
N ASN A 172 23.43 -11.54 4.44
CA ASN A 172 23.81 -11.39 5.86
C ASN A 172 22.76 -10.62 6.69
N GLY A 173 21.48 -10.73 6.32
CA GLY A 173 20.39 -10.03 7.00
C GLY A 173 20.24 -8.54 6.63
N ALA A 174 21.03 -8.04 5.71
CA ALA A 174 20.94 -6.64 5.29
C ALA A 174 19.63 -6.30 4.55
N TRP A 175 18.90 -7.31 4.11
CA TRP A 175 17.62 -7.19 3.44
C TRP A 175 16.69 -8.32 3.89
N ALA A 176 15.48 -7.98 4.33
CA ALA A 176 14.48 -8.94 4.82
C ALA A 176 13.06 -8.53 4.44
N THR A 177 12.15 -9.49 4.39
CA THR A 177 10.73 -9.27 4.11
C THR A 177 9.86 -9.81 5.23
N THR A 178 8.99 -8.97 5.80
CA THR A 178 7.88 -9.39 6.66
C THR A 178 6.71 -9.82 5.78
N ARG A 179 6.39 -11.12 5.80
CA ARG A 179 5.32 -11.72 5.03
C ARG A 179 4.13 -12.02 5.93
N PHE A 180 2.96 -11.48 5.59
CA PHE A 180 1.72 -11.68 6.35
C PHE A 180 0.95 -12.93 5.91
N VAL A 181 1.23 -13.42 4.71
CA VAL A 181 0.67 -14.65 4.15
C VAL A 181 1.79 -15.55 3.62
N ASP A 182 1.54 -16.86 3.57
CA ASP A 182 2.49 -17.80 2.98
C ASP A 182 2.62 -17.52 1.46
N PRO A 183 3.81 -17.24 0.95
CA PRO A 183 4.02 -16.98 -0.48
C PRO A 183 3.71 -18.19 -1.36
N ASN A 184 3.62 -19.40 -0.79
CA ASN A 184 3.27 -20.62 -1.52
C ASN A 184 1.77 -20.95 -1.46
N ASP A 185 0.97 -20.19 -0.72
CA ASP A 185 -0.47 -20.37 -0.68
C ASP A 185 -1.12 -19.76 -1.94
N LEU A 186 -1.40 -20.60 -2.92
CA LEU A 186 -1.99 -20.21 -4.21
C LEU A 186 -3.42 -19.67 -4.10
N ARG A 187 -4.05 -19.69 -2.94
CA ARG A 187 -5.35 -19.06 -2.72
C ARG A 187 -5.23 -17.54 -2.75
N HIS A 188 -4.09 -16.97 -2.32
CA HIS A 188 -3.84 -15.53 -2.42
C HIS A 188 -3.38 -15.15 -3.84
N ASP A 189 -4.03 -14.17 -4.45
CA ASP A 189 -3.67 -13.63 -5.77
C ASP A 189 -3.05 -12.23 -5.70
N MET A 190 -2.79 -11.75 -4.51
CA MET A 190 -1.91 -10.60 -4.23
C MET A 190 -1.17 -10.79 -2.91
N HIS A 191 0.00 -10.19 -2.81
CA HIS A 191 0.74 -10.09 -1.55
C HIS A 191 0.99 -8.61 -1.22
N VAL A 192 0.71 -8.26 0.04
CA VAL A 192 1.13 -6.98 0.61
C VAL A 192 2.08 -7.30 1.77
N THR A 193 3.32 -6.84 1.66
CA THR A 193 4.42 -7.18 2.57
C THR A 193 5.18 -5.92 2.99
N VAL A 194 5.98 -6.02 4.05
CA VAL A 194 6.94 -4.96 4.39
C VAL A 194 8.34 -5.43 4.07
N VAL A 195 9.05 -4.67 3.25
CA VAL A 195 10.46 -4.92 2.94
C VAL A 195 11.32 -3.96 3.75
N THR A 196 12.37 -4.50 4.36
CA THR A 196 13.27 -3.75 5.25
C THR A 196 14.71 -3.96 4.83
N PHE A 197 15.43 -2.86 4.66
CA PHE A 197 16.89 -2.83 4.49
C PHE A 197 17.53 -2.21 5.71
N GLU A 198 18.59 -2.81 6.20
CA GLU A 198 19.51 -2.18 7.14
C GLU A 198 20.32 -1.08 6.40
N PRO A 199 20.91 -0.11 7.13
CA PRO A 199 21.74 0.91 6.50
C PRO A 199 22.84 0.29 5.61
N GLY A 200 22.91 0.73 4.36
CA GLY A 200 23.83 0.18 3.35
C GLY A 200 23.37 -1.15 2.73
N GLY A 201 22.18 -1.66 3.09
CA GLY A 201 21.60 -2.82 2.43
C GLY A 201 21.27 -2.55 0.96
N VAL A 202 21.46 -3.57 0.10
CA VAL A 202 21.33 -3.39 -1.36
C VAL A 202 20.61 -4.56 -2.01
N ILE A 203 19.93 -4.27 -3.12
CA ILE A 203 19.69 -5.20 -4.22
C ILE A 203 20.77 -4.93 -5.24
N PRO A 204 21.85 -5.74 -5.32
CA PRO A 204 23.08 -5.36 -6.02
C PRO A 204 23.03 -5.59 -7.53
N PHE A 205 21.91 -6.04 -8.07
CA PHE A 205 21.70 -6.31 -9.50
C PHE A 205 20.33 -5.80 -9.92
N ALA A 206 20.16 -5.54 -11.20
CA ALA A 206 18.87 -5.19 -11.74
C ALA A 206 17.99 -6.45 -11.84
N GLU A 207 17.12 -6.66 -10.87
CA GLU A 207 16.13 -7.74 -10.90
C GLU A 207 14.90 -7.32 -11.69
N THR A 208 14.17 -8.29 -12.24
CA THR A 208 12.89 -8.08 -12.89
C THR A 208 11.88 -9.13 -12.41
N HIS A 209 10.61 -8.76 -12.37
CA HIS A 209 9.52 -9.65 -11.96
C HIS A 209 8.35 -9.57 -12.94
N VAL A 210 7.66 -10.68 -13.13
CA VAL A 210 6.41 -10.72 -13.91
C VAL A 210 5.29 -9.93 -13.24
N MET A 211 5.42 -9.66 -11.92
CA MET A 211 4.42 -8.97 -11.12
C MET A 211 4.52 -7.46 -11.28
N GLU A 212 3.37 -6.81 -11.26
CA GLU A 212 3.24 -5.38 -11.02
C GLU A 212 3.55 -5.05 -9.54
N HIS A 213 4.14 -3.91 -9.28
CA HIS A 213 4.48 -3.47 -7.93
C HIS A 213 3.92 -2.10 -7.60
N GLY A 214 3.45 -1.95 -6.37
CA GLY A 214 3.20 -0.66 -5.72
C GLY A 214 4.02 -0.60 -4.43
N LEU A 215 4.91 0.37 -4.31
CA LEU A 215 5.83 0.52 -3.18
C LEU A 215 5.58 1.87 -2.51
N TYR A 216 5.15 1.86 -1.24
CA TYR A 216 5.07 3.09 -0.44
C TYR A 216 6.17 3.09 0.61
N VAL A 217 7.02 4.12 0.58
CA VAL A 217 8.14 4.22 1.52
C VAL A 217 7.64 4.60 2.90
N LEU A 218 7.79 3.69 3.87
CA LEU A 218 7.38 3.86 5.26
C LEU A 218 8.43 4.60 6.08
N GLU A 219 9.72 4.34 5.82
CA GLU A 219 10.82 4.84 6.63
C GLU A 219 12.11 4.96 5.81
N GLY A 220 12.92 5.99 6.15
CA GLY A 220 14.25 6.17 5.60
C GLY A 220 14.29 6.68 4.18
N LYS A 221 15.42 6.46 3.52
CA LYS A 221 15.61 6.82 2.12
C LYS A 221 16.58 5.88 1.40
N ALA A 222 16.44 5.83 0.09
CA ALA A 222 17.27 5.01 -0.78
C ALA A 222 17.47 5.67 -2.13
N VAL A 223 18.44 5.16 -2.87
CA VAL A 223 18.54 5.38 -4.31
C VAL A 223 18.05 4.12 -5.01
N TYR A 224 17.01 4.27 -5.81
CA TYR A 224 16.46 3.21 -6.66
C TYR A 224 16.95 3.36 -8.09
N ARG A 225 17.38 2.26 -8.69
CA ARG A 225 17.40 2.13 -10.13
C ARG A 225 16.04 1.65 -10.59
N LEU A 226 15.36 2.42 -11.41
CA LEU A 226 14.08 2.10 -12.03
C LEU A 226 14.24 2.16 -13.55
N ASN A 227 14.15 1.00 -14.22
CA ASN A 227 14.51 0.86 -15.62
C ASN A 227 15.97 1.30 -15.87
N GLN A 228 16.20 2.46 -16.50
CA GLN A 228 17.53 3.03 -16.73
C GLN A 228 17.87 4.21 -15.82
N ASP A 229 16.90 4.69 -15.06
CA ASP A 229 17.00 5.91 -14.26
C ASP A 229 17.42 5.59 -12.83
N TRP A 230 18.08 6.56 -12.19
CA TRP A 230 18.43 6.54 -10.79
C TRP A 230 17.61 7.60 -10.07
N VAL A 231 16.79 7.18 -9.10
CA VAL A 231 15.86 8.06 -8.41
C VAL A 231 16.08 7.96 -6.90
N GLU A 232 16.25 9.10 -6.24
CA GLU A 232 16.20 9.16 -4.79
C GLU A 232 14.74 9.09 -4.32
N VAL A 233 14.47 8.24 -3.33
CA VAL A 233 13.17 8.07 -2.68
C VAL A 233 13.30 8.14 -1.18
N GLU A 234 12.29 8.69 -0.52
CA GLU A 234 12.26 8.87 0.93
C GLU A 234 10.87 8.55 1.52
N ALA A 235 10.80 8.47 2.85
CA ALA A 235 9.55 8.20 3.56
C ALA A 235 8.41 9.12 3.09
N GLY A 236 7.28 8.52 2.72
CA GLY A 236 6.11 9.18 2.15
C GLY A 236 6.03 9.16 0.62
N ASP A 237 7.08 8.77 -0.08
CA ASP A 237 7.06 8.62 -1.54
C ASP A 237 6.36 7.31 -1.93
N PHE A 238 5.75 7.31 -3.09
CA PHE A 238 5.17 6.13 -3.72
C PHE A 238 5.83 5.84 -5.06
N MET A 239 6.12 4.58 -5.32
CA MET A 239 6.60 4.08 -6.61
C MET A 239 5.62 3.04 -7.15
N TRP A 240 5.34 3.12 -8.44
CA TRP A 240 4.73 2.05 -9.20
C TRP A 240 5.73 1.48 -10.20
N LEU A 241 5.80 0.16 -10.29
CA LEU A 241 6.62 -0.53 -11.29
C LEU A 241 5.73 -1.47 -12.11
N ARG A 242 5.83 -1.33 -13.40
CA ARG A 242 5.22 -2.25 -14.35
C ARG A 242 5.90 -3.62 -14.26
N ALA A 243 5.16 -4.67 -14.64
CA ALA A 243 5.74 -5.99 -14.87
C ALA A 243 7.02 -5.89 -15.72
N PHE A 244 8.05 -6.62 -15.29
CA PHE A 244 9.39 -6.64 -15.90
C PHE A 244 10.19 -5.35 -15.85
N CYS A 245 9.76 -4.31 -15.15
CA CYS A 245 10.60 -3.13 -14.93
C CYS A 245 11.88 -3.52 -14.17
N PRO A 246 13.09 -3.32 -14.75
CA PRO A 246 14.31 -3.58 -14.03
C PRO A 246 14.45 -2.66 -12.83
N GLN A 247 14.81 -3.23 -11.67
CA GLN A 247 14.95 -2.48 -10.44
C GLN A 247 16.17 -2.93 -9.63
N ALA A 248 16.78 -1.98 -8.94
CA ALA A 248 17.80 -2.22 -7.92
C ALA A 248 17.64 -1.18 -6.81
N CYS A 249 18.09 -1.49 -5.59
CA CYS A 249 17.94 -0.62 -4.43
C CYS A 249 19.25 -0.47 -3.68
N TYR A 250 19.55 0.76 -3.24
CA TYR A 250 20.67 1.10 -2.37
C TYR A 250 20.15 1.94 -1.21
N ALA A 251 20.02 1.32 -0.04
CA ALA A 251 19.57 1.99 1.18
C ALA A 251 20.67 2.91 1.71
N GLY A 252 20.64 4.17 1.31
CA GLY A 252 21.72 5.14 1.53
C GLY A 252 21.51 6.04 2.74
N GLY A 253 20.47 5.88 3.53
CA GLY A 253 20.19 6.68 4.72
C GLY A 253 20.97 6.19 5.95
N PRO A 254 21.00 7.00 7.04
CA PRO A 254 21.63 6.61 8.31
C PRO A 254 20.81 5.57 9.10
N GLY A 255 19.52 5.42 8.79
CA GLY A 255 18.60 4.45 9.40
C GLY A 255 18.16 3.40 8.41
N LYS A 256 17.25 2.56 8.85
CA LYS A 256 16.61 1.54 8.00
C LYS A 256 15.85 2.22 6.86
N PHE A 257 15.78 1.51 5.74
CA PHE A 257 14.88 1.85 4.65
C PHE A 257 13.78 0.80 4.59
N ARG A 258 12.52 1.23 4.67
CA ARG A 258 11.37 0.31 4.72
C ARG A 258 10.29 0.78 3.77
N TYR A 259 9.64 -0.16 3.10
CA TYR A 259 8.46 0.14 2.29
C TYR A 259 7.39 -0.95 2.38
N LEU A 260 6.14 -0.52 2.26
CA LEU A 260 4.98 -1.39 2.04
C LEU A 260 4.95 -1.74 0.56
N LEU A 261 5.00 -3.02 0.25
CA LEU A 261 5.03 -3.56 -1.10
C LEU A 261 3.73 -4.28 -1.42
N TYR A 262 2.99 -3.78 -2.41
CA TYR A 262 2.00 -4.55 -3.14
C TYR A 262 2.68 -5.28 -4.30
N LYS A 263 2.29 -6.51 -4.55
CA LYS A 263 2.52 -7.24 -5.79
C LYS A 263 1.34 -8.17 -6.07
N ASP A 264 0.92 -8.25 -7.32
CA ASP A 264 0.13 -9.37 -7.79
C ASP A 264 0.96 -10.66 -7.71
N VAL A 265 0.32 -11.80 -7.88
CA VAL A 265 1.05 -13.07 -7.76
C VAL A 265 1.19 -13.74 -9.10
N ASN A 266 2.31 -14.44 -9.26
CA ASN A 266 2.60 -15.26 -10.42
C ASN A 266 1.83 -16.59 -10.33
N ARG A 267 0.53 -16.56 -10.56
CA ARG A 267 -0.29 -17.77 -10.69
C ARG A 267 -1.00 -17.80 -12.03
N HIS A 268 -1.46 -18.99 -12.40
CA HIS A 268 -2.16 -19.19 -13.67
C HIS A 268 -3.42 -18.32 -13.74
N MET A 269 -3.56 -17.59 -14.83
CA MET A 269 -4.68 -16.68 -15.07
C MET A 269 -5.61 -17.24 -16.16
N LYS A 270 -6.90 -16.90 -16.07
CA LYS A 270 -7.83 -17.14 -17.18
C LYS A 270 -7.47 -16.21 -18.33
N LEU A 271 -7.26 -16.78 -19.50
CA LEU A 271 -7.09 -15.98 -20.70
C LEU A 271 -8.46 -15.41 -21.12
N ALA A 272 -8.49 -14.13 -21.46
CA ALA A 272 -9.68 -13.54 -22.07
C ALA A 272 -9.97 -14.27 -23.38
N ARG A 273 -11.25 -14.59 -23.62
CA ARG A 273 -11.72 -15.17 -24.89
C ARG A 273 -12.29 -14.10 -25.79
#